data_bf96471d50019f26db179ceecb3842d3
#
_entry.id   bf96471d50019f26db179ceecb3842d3
#
_cell.length_a   1.000
_cell.length_b   1.000
_cell.length_c   1.000
_cell.angle_alpha   90.00
_cell.angle_beta   90.00
_cell.angle_gamma   90.00
#
_symmetry.space_group_name_H-M   'P 1'
#
loop_
_entity.id
_entity.type
_entity.pdbx_description
1 polymer ?
#
loop_
_entity_poly.entity_id
_entity_poly.type
_entity_poly.pdbx_seq_one_letter_code
_entity_poly.pdbx_strand_id
1 'polypeptide(L)'
;MSKKPTVLMILDGYGLNENATGNAVAEGKTPVMDKLMAECPFVKGAASGLAVGLPDGQMGNSEVGHMNIGAGRIIYQDLTRITKAIADGDFFKNRVLISAIENCKKNDSDLHLWGLLSDGGVHSHIEHLYGLLELCKKENFDRVYVHAFLDGRDTPPASGKDYIEQLLAKMKEIGVGKIASLSGRYYAMDRDNNWDRVQKAYDSLTKGEGVKATCPVKAMEESYANDVTDEFVLPTVITNEDGTPVSVVKDNDSVIFFNFRPDRAREMTRAFCDDKFTGFERPFLKTTFVCFKDYDESIPNKLIAFEKEEIKNTFGEYLAANGKKQLRLAETEKYAHVTFFFNGGVEEPNIDEARLLVNSPKDVATYDLKPEMSAPEVGMDLVEAIKSDKYDVIIINFANPDMVGHTGVIPAAVKAVERVDSLVGDAVQAIKDVDGVLFICADHGNAEKMIDYETGKPHTAHTTNPVPFILVNADPSYKLREGGCLADIAPTLLEIMGLPQPKEMTGKSLIVK
;
A
#
# COMPACT_ATOMS: atom_id res chain seq x y z
N MET A 1 -32.93 -0.03 28.48
CA MET A 1 -33.06 -1.07 27.46
C MET A 1 -31.69 -1.72 27.31
N SER A 2 -31.63 -3.03 27.21
CA SER A 2 -30.39 -3.74 26.91
C SER A 2 -29.85 -3.29 25.58
N LYS A 3 -28.53 -3.20 25.43
CA LYS A 3 -27.88 -2.83 24.16
C LYS A 3 -28.02 -3.98 23.16
N LYS A 4 -28.22 -3.61 21.91
CA LYS A 4 -28.21 -4.52 20.77
C LYS A 4 -26.88 -4.27 20.01
N PRO A 5 -25.82 -5.03 20.32
CA PRO A 5 -24.51 -4.76 19.74
C PRO A 5 -24.49 -5.06 18.25
N THR A 6 -23.74 -4.25 17.51
CA THR A 6 -23.33 -4.54 16.13
C THR A 6 -21.93 -5.14 16.17
N VAL A 7 -21.77 -6.35 15.66
CA VAL A 7 -20.47 -7.05 15.62
C VAL A 7 -19.95 -7.08 14.19
N LEU A 8 -18.72 -6.64 13.99
CA LEU A 8 -17.93 -6.90 12.79
C LEU A 8 -16.96 -8.03 13.08
N MET A 9 -17.13 -9.15 12.41
CA MET A 9 -16.26 -10.32 12.52
C MET A 9 -15.44 -10.47 11.24
N ILE A 10 -14.13 -10.41 11.38
CA ILE A 10 -13.18 -10.56 10.28
C ILE A 10 -12.53 -11.94 10.39
N LEU A 11 -12.76 -12.78 9.40
CA LEU A 11 -12.14 -14.09 9.26
C LEU A 11 -10.90 -13.94 8.39
N ASP A 12 -9.77 -13.61 9.00
CA ASP A 12 -8.54 -13.25 8.32
C ASP A 12 -8.08 -14.34 7.35
N GLY A 13 -7.85 -13.99 6.08
CA GLY A 13 -7.43 -14.94 5.06
C GLY A 13 -8.48 -15.94 4.56
N TYR A 14 -9.77 -15.74 4.90
CA TYR A 14 -10.87 -16.60 4.47
C TYR A 14 -11.43 -16.16 3.12
N GLY A 15 -10.77 -16.52 2.03
CA GLY A 15 -11.24 -16.24 0.68
C GLY A 15 -12.27 -17.24 0.16
N LEU A 16 -12.83 -16.94 -1.00
CA LEU A 16 -13.81 -17.78 -1.71
C LEU A 16 -13.23 -18.24 -3.04
N ASN A 17 -13.17 -19.56 -3.27
CA ASN A 17 -12.64 -20.15 -4.48
C ASN A 17 -13.49 -21.36 -4.91
N GLU A 18 -13.87 -21.38 -6.17
CA GLU A 18 -14.68 -22.49 -6.74
C GLU A 18 -13.85 -23.76 -6.98
N ASN A 19 -12.50 -23.63 -7.07
CA ASN A 19 -11.61 -24.78 -7.17
C ASN A 19 -11.40 -25.40 -5.79
N ALA A 20 -11.79 -26.66 -5.63
CA ALA A 20 -11.64 -27.39 -4.38
C ALA A 20 -10.22 -27.94 -4.14
N THR A 21 -9.34 -27.96 -5.17
CA THR A 21 -8.00 -28.52 -5.04
C THR A 21 -7.11 -27.63 -4.18
N GLY A 22 -6.62 -28.15 -3.05
CA GLY A 22 -5.78 -27.37 -2.13
C GLY A 22 -6.50 -26.17 -1.52
N ASN A 23 -7.79 -26.29 -1.32
CA ASN A 23 -8.69 -25.29 -0.77
C ASN A 23 -9.15 -25.75 0.63
N ALA A 24 -8.46 -25.25 1.66
CA ALA A 24 -8.77 -25.65 3.03
C ALA A 24 -10.18 -25.21 3.47
N VAL A 25 -10.73 -24.17 2.88
CA VAL A 25 -12.11 -23.71 3.14
C VAL A 25 -13.11 -24.71 2.57
N ALA A 26 -12.90 -25.20 1.35
CA ALA A 26 -13.80 -26.18 0.72
C ALA A 26 -13.61 -27.61 1.24
N GLU A 27 -12.40 -27.96 1.71
CA GLU A 27 -12.11 -29.30 2.28
C GLU A 27 -12.58 -29.42 3.74
N GLY A 28 -12.66 -28.30 4.45
CA GLY A 28 -13.10 -28.24 5.85
C GLY A 28 -14.61 -28.43 6.00
N LYS A 29 -15.00 -29.01 7.14
CA LYS A 29 -16.41 -29.09 7.52
C LYS A 29 -16.85 -27.76 8.15
N THR A 30 -17.54 -26.94 7.37
CA THR A 30 -17.96 -25.59 7.75
C THR A 30 -19.50 -25.44 7.75
N PRO A 31 -20.24 -26.27 8.50
CA PRO A 31 -21.70 -26.30 8.44
C PRO A 31 -22.36 -24.98 8.85
N VAL A 32 -21.69 -24.17 9.69
CA VAL A 32 -22.22 -22.87 10.12
C VAL A 32 -22.08 -21.87 8.98
N MET A 33 -20.89 -21.71 8.41
CA MET A 33 -20.68 -20.79 7.29
C MET A 33 -21.50 -21.19 6.06
N ASP A 34 -21.58 -22.48 5.75
CA ASP A 34 -22.40 -23.01 4.64
C ASP A 34 -23.87 -22.61 4.82
N LYS A 35 -24.39 -22.78 6.02
CA LYS A 35 -25.76 -22.39 6.37
C LYS A 35 -25.97 -20.88 6.27
N LEU A 36 -25.03 -20.09 6.81
CA LEU A 36 -25.12 -18.62 6.76
C LEU A 36 -25.10 -18.10 5.34
N MET A 37 -24.23 -18.62 4.48
CA MET A 37 -24.17 -18.24 3.07
C MET A 37 -25.44 -18.64 2.28
N ALA A 38 -26.12 -19.72 2.71
CA ALA A 38 -27.35 -20.18 2.06
C ALA A 38 -28.61 -19.46 2.55
N GLU A 39 -28.68 -19.08 3.83
CA GLU A 39 -29.91 -18.60 4.47
C GLU A 39 -29.90 -17.10 4.79
N CYS A 40 -28.74 -16.46 4.88
CA CYS A 40 -28.60 -15.03 5.19
C CYS A 40 -28.28 -14.20 3.94
N PRO A 41 -28.49 -12.87 3.95
CA PRO A 41 -27.95 -12.01 2.92
C PRO A 41 -26.43 -12.20 2.78
N PHE A 42 -26.02 -12.68 1.61
CA PHE A 42 -24.63 -13.02 1.30
C PHE A 42 -24.26 -12.50 -0.09
N VAL A 43 -23.07 -11.90 -0.22
CA VAL A 43 -22.44 -11.51 -1.49
C VAL A 43 -20.93 -11.71 -1.42
N LYS A 44 -20.28 -11.76 -2.60
CA LYS A 44 -18.83 -11.77 -2.72
C LYS A 44 -18.29 -10.34 -2.69
N GLY A 45 -17.34 -10.05 -1.82
CA GLY A 45 -16.66 -8.75 -1.70
C GLY A 45 -15.28 -8.73 -2.36
N ALA A 46 -14.92 -7.62 -2.99
CA ALA A 46 -13.59 -7.43 -3.54
C ALA A 46 -12.59 -7.01 -2.43
N ALA A 47 -11.46 -7.74 -2.34
CA ALA A 47 -10.45 -7.55 -1.30
C ALA A 47 -9.01 -7.49 -1.87
N SER A 48 -8.85 -7.16 -3.16
CA SER A 48 -7.55 -7.11 -3.84
C SER A 48 -7.50 -6.01 -4.91
N GLY A 49 -6.31 -5.71 -5.41
CA GLY A 49 -6.09 -4.76 -6.49
C GLY A 49 -6.69 -3.38 -6.22
N LEU A 50 -7.21 -2.73 -7.25
CA LEU A 50 -7.74 -1.37 -7.17
C LEU A 50 -8.88 -1.20 -6.16
N ALA A 51 -9.63 -2.27 -5.89
CA ALA A 51 -10.74 -2.25 -4.92
C ALA A 51 -10.28 -2.01 -3.46
N VAL A 52 -8.99 -2.17 -3.19
CA VAL A 52 -8.38 -1.90 -1.89
C VAL A 52 -7.20 -0.91 -1.98
N GLY A 53 -7.04 -0.23 -3.11
CA GLY A 53 -6.01 0.80 -3.31
C GLY A 53 -4.62 0.27 -3.66
N LEU A 54 -4.53 -0.99 -4.07
CA LEU A 54 -3.32 -1.64 -4.59
C LEU A 54 -3.31 -1.62 -6.13
N PRO A 55 -2.15 -1.84 -6.78
CA PRO A 55 -2.10 -2.08 -8.22
C PRO A 55 -3.05 -3.18 -8.67
N ASP A 56 -3.52 -3.09 -9.91
CA ASP A 56 -4.40 -4.10 -10.48
C ASP A 56 -3.75 -5.49 -10.45
N GLY A 57 -4.52 -6.52 -10.10
CA GLY A 57 -4.04 -7.89 -9.95
C GLY A 57 -3.16 -8.17 -8.72
N GLN A 58 -2.85 -7.17 -7.89
CA GLN A 58 -2.10 -7.40 -6.65
C GLN A 58 -3.02 -7.95 -5.55
N MET A 59 -2.57 -9.01 -4.88
CA MET A 59 -3.26 -9.59 -3.73
C MET A 59 -3.38 -8.60 -2.57
N GLY A 60 -4.50 -8.64 -1.85
CA GLY A 60 -4.71 -7.89 -0.61
C GLY A 60 -3.80 -8.39 0.52
N ASN A 61 -3.81 -7.66 1.62
CA ASN A 61 -3.16 -8.05 2.87
C ASN A 61 -3.90 -7.46 4.07
N SER A 62 -3.59 -7.95 5.26
CA SER A 62 -4.34 -7.58 6.47
C SER A 62 -4.21 -6.08 6.80
N GLU A 63 -3.05 -5.46 6.59
CA GLU A 63 -2.84 -4.02 6.84
C GLU A 63 -3.78 -3.18 5.97
N VAL A 64 -3.74 -3.41 4.66
CA VAL A 64 -4.56 -2.70 3.67
C VAL A 64 -6.04 -3.02 3.88
N GLY A 65 -6.40 -4.28 4.11
CA GLY A 65 -7.78 -4.71 4.32
C GLY A 65 -8.42 -4.01 5.51
N HIS A 66 -7.79 -4.10 6.70
CA HIS A 66 -8.32 -3.47 7.92
C HIS A 66 -8.35 -1.94 7.82
N MET A 67 -7.37 -1.33 7.15
CA MET A 67 -7.35 0.12 6.92
C MET A 67 -8.53 0.57 6.05
N ASN A 68 -8.82 -0.15 4.95
CA ASN A 68 -9.96 0.17 4.09
C ASN A 68 -11.31 -0.01 4.81
N ILE A 69 -11.45 -1.10 5.59
CA ILE A 69 -12.65 -1.35 6.41
C ILE A 69 -12.84 -0.21 7.40
N GLY A 70 -11.82 0.11 8.18
CA GLY A 70 -11.89 1.14 9.22
C GLY A 70 -12.05 2.56 8.69
N ALA A 71 -11.47 2.87 7.52
CA ALA A 71 -11.60 4.18 6.89
C ALA A 71 -12.93 4.38 6.17
N GLY A 72 -13.66 3.32 5.83
CA GLY A 72 -14.89 3.39 5.02
C GLY A 72 -14.67 4.01 3.64
N ARG A 73 -13.44 3.91 3.13
CA ARG A 73 -13.03 4.39 1.81
C ARG A 73 -11.79 3.64 1.33
N ILE A 74 -11.57 3.63 0.00
CA ILE A 74 -10.36 3.03 -0.57
C ILE A 74 -9.16 3.92 -0.23
N ILE A 75 -8.18 3.36 0.47
CA ILE A 75 -6.91 4.01 0.81
C ILE A 75 -5.87 3.56 -0.21
N TYR A 76 -5.58 4.43 -1.17
CA TYR A 76 -4.63 4.13 -2.21
C TYR A 76 -3.18 4.14 -1.68
N GLN A 77 -2.44 3.07 -1.94
CA GLN A 77 -1.00 3.05 -1.74
C GLN A 77 -0.31 4.03 -2.68
N ASP A 78 0.87 4.54 -2.32
CA ASP A 78 1.52 5.64 -3.03
C ASP A 78 1.67 5.39 -4.54
N LEU A 79 2.08 4.18 -4.95
CA LEU A 79 2.16 3.81 -6.36
C LEU A 79 0.82 4.01 -7.07
N THR A 80 -0.22 3.39 -6.54
CA THR A 80 -1.57 3.41 -7.13
C THR A 80 -2.18 4.81 -7.07
N ARG A 81 -1.94 5.55 -5.98
CA ARG A 81 -2.41 6.94 -5.80
C ARG A 81 -1.86 7.87 -6.89
N ILE A 82 -0.55 7.80 -7.13
CA ILE A 82 0.10 8.65 -8.14
C ILE A 82 -0.31 8.24 -9.55
N THR A 83 -0.33 6.93 -9.83
CA THR A 83 -0.81 6.40 -11.13
C THR A 83 -2.25 6.82 -11.40
N LYS A 84 -3.12 6.71 -10.40
CA LYS A 84 -4.52 7.16 -10.50
C LYS A 84 -4.62 8.67 -10.72
N ALA A 85 -3.83 9.48 -10.02
CA ALA A 85 -3.81 10.93 -10.21
C ALA A 85 -3.41 11.33 -11.65
N ILE A 86 -2.51 10.58 -12.29
CA ILE A 86 -2.15 10.77 -13.70
C ILE A 86 -3.36 10.43 -14.60
N ALA A 87 -3.99 9.27 -14.38
CA ALA A 87 -5.12 8.81 -15.19
C ALA A 87 -6.33 9.74 -15.07
N ASP A 88 -6.63 10.24 -13.86
CA ASP A 88 -7.76 11.16 -13.61
C ASP A 88 -7.44 12.61 -14.03
N GLY A 89 -6.18 12.94 -14.32
CA GLY A 89 -5.72 14.27 -14.70
C GLY A 89 -5.42 15.21 -13.53
N ASP A 90 -5.55 14.78 -12.29
CA ASP A 90 -5.27 15.60 -11.09
C ASP A 90 -3.77 15.81 -10.86
N PHE A 91 -2.93 14.88 -11.33
CA PHE A 91 -1.48 15.02 -11.37
C PHE A 91 -1.06 16.31 -12.08
N PHE A 92 -1.72 16.63 -13.21
CA PHE A 92 -1.44 17.82 -14.01
C PHE A 92 -1.96 19.13 -13.41
N LYS A 93 -2.64 19.07 -12.27
CA LYS A 93 -3.10 20.22 -11.48
C LYS A 93 -2.34 20.38 -10.17
N ASN A 94 -1.34 19.51 -9.92
CA ASN A 94 -0.57 19.54 -8.69
C ASN A 94 0.26 20.82 -8.61
N ARG A 95 -0.11 21.71 -7.67
CA ARG A 95 0.47 23.04 -7.52
C ARG A 95 1.97 23.02 -7.21
N VAL A 96 2.44 21.99 -6.49
CA VAL A 96 3.85 21.88 -6.13
C VAL A 96 4.69 21.49 -7.35
N LEU A 97 4.24 20.54 -8.16
CA LEU A 97 4.91 20.17 -9.41
C LEU A 97 4.93 21.36 -10.39
N ILE A 98 3.81 22.05 -10.54
CA ILE A 98 3.70 23.24 -11.41
C ILE A 98 4.64 24.35 -10.91
N SER A 99 4.75 24.59 -9.59
CA SER A 99 5.62 25.62 -9.04
C SER A 99 7.11 25.42 -9.36
N ALA A 100 7.56 24.17 -9.48
CA ALA A 100 8.93 23.87 -9.93
C ALA A 100 9.17 24.33 -11.37
N ILE A 101 8.20 24.12 -12.26
CA ILE A 101 8.26 24.58 -13.67
C ILE A 101 8.18 26.12 -13.73
N GLU A 102 7.29 26.71 -12.95
CA GLU A 102 7.16 28.19 -12.87
C GLU A 102 8.45 28.85 -12.37
N ASN A 103 9.13 28.23 -11.39
CA ASN A 103 10.45 28.68 -10.95
C ASN A 103 11.46 28.72 -12.08
N CYS A 104 11.53 27.64 -12.89
CA CYS A 104 12.42 27.58 -14.04
C CYS A 104 12.10 28.66 -15.08
N LYS A 105 10.82 28.84 -15.40
CA LYS A 105 10.38 29.91 -16.32
C LYS A 105 10.77 31.31 -15.82
N LYS A 106 10.60 31.55 -14.53
CA LYS A 106 10.90 32.84 -13.90
C LYS A 106 12.39 33.16 -13.88
N ASN A 107 13.24 32.16 -13.63
CA ASN A 107 14.67 32.33 -13.43
C ASN A 107 15.48 32.03 -14.70
N ASP A 108 14.84 31.70 -15.81
CA ASP A 108 15.48 31.23 -17.05
C ASP A 108 16.43 30.06 -16.81
N SER A 109 15.99 29.08 -15.98
CA SER A 109 16.77 27.96 -15.47
C SER A 109 16.22 26.61 -15.93
N ASP A 110 16.89 25.52 -15.55
CA ASP A 110 16.60 24.16 -16.00
C ASP A 110 15.77 23.37 -14.97
N LEU A 111 14.99 22.41 -15.46
CA LEU A 111 14.29 21.43 -14.65
C LEU A 111 14.99 20.09 -14.73
N HIS A 112 15.35 19.55 -13.57
CA HIS A 112 15.99 18.25 -13.42
C HIS A 112 15.01 17.25 -12.82
N LEU A 113 14.82 16.11 -13.48
CA LEU A 113 13.98 15.01 -13.03
C LEU A 113 14.88 13.82 -12.69
N TRP A 114 14.80 13.28 -11.50
CA TRP A 114 15.49 12.04 -11.17
C TRP A 114 14.71 11.10 -10.28
N GLY A 115 15.10 9.84 -10.30
CA GLY A 115 14.53 8.73 -9.56
C GLY A 115 14.88 7.40 -10.21
N LEU A 116 14.43 6.33 -9.60
CA LEU A 116 14.67 4.98 -10.09
C LEU A 116 13.87 4.73 -11.37
N LEU A 117 14.58 4.41 -12.46
CA LEU A 117 13.99 4.22 -13.79
C LEU A 117 13.69 2.74 -14.01
N SER A 118 12.51 2.30 -13.60
CA SER A 118 11.97 0.96 -13.84
C SER A 118 10.46 0.92 -13.65
N ASP A 119 9.85 -0.20 -13.98
CA ASP A 119 8.44 -0.54 -13.69
C ASP A 119 8.27 -1.40 -12.43
N GLY A 120 9.34 -1.61 -11.67
CA GLY A 120 9.34 -2.46 -10.47
C GLY A 120 8.38 -2.02 -9.36
N GLY A 121 7.99 -0.75 -9.34
CA GLY A 121 6.93 -0.24 -8.47
C GLY A 121 7.23 -0.23 -6.96
N VAL A 122 8.50 -0.47 -6.56
CA VAL A 122 8.91 -0.50 -5.15
C VAL A 122 9.31 0.88 -4.64
N HIS A 123 10.09 1.63 -5.41
CA HIS A 123 10.57 2.97 -5.05
C HIS A 123 9.98 4.08 -5.91
N SER A 124 9.66 3.75 -7.16
CA SER A 124 9.19 4.64 -8.21
C SER A 124 8.46 3.83 -9.28
N HIS A 125 7.96 4.50 -10.29
CA HIS A 125 7.45 3.85 -11.50
C HIS A 125 7.73 4.71 -12.72
N ILE A 126 8.15 4.09 -13.83
CA ILE A 126 8.52 4.79 -15.08
C ILE A 126 7.36 5.65 -15.63
N GLU A 127 6.10 5.20 -15.48
CA GLU A 127 4.92 5.96 -15.89
C GLU A 127 4.78 7.29 -15.15
N HIS A 128 5.29 7.40 -13.92
CA HIS A 128 5.27 8.67 -13.18
C HIS A 128 6.25 9.69 -13.78
N LEU A 129 7.39 9.23 -14.28
CA LEU A 129 8.31 10.07 -15.05
C LEU A 129 7.67 10.51 -16.37
N TYR A 130 6.95 9.63 -17.06
CA TYR A 130 6.20 9.99 -18.26
C TYR A 130 5.16 11.08 -17.96
N GLY A 131 4.42 10.94 -16.85
CA GLY A 131 3.49 11.98 -16.37
C GLY A 131 4.17 13.33 -16.13
N LEU A 132 5.41 13.35 -15.58
CA LEU A 132 6.18 14.59 -15.42
C LEU A 132 6.57 15.22 -16.76
N LEU A 133 7.00 14.42 -17.74
CA LEU A 133 7.31 14.92 -19.09
C LEU A 133 6.07 15.50 -19.79
N GLU A 134 4.93 14.84 -19.66
CA GLU A 134 3.65 15.32 -20.16
C GLU A 134 3.20 16.63 -19.46
N LEU A 135 3.41 16.74 -18.15
CA LEU A 135 3.16 17.98 -17.41
C LEU A 135 4.02 19.11 -17.97
N CYS A 136 5.32 18.89 -18.19
CA CYS A 136 6.20 19.89 -18.78
C CYS A 136 5.73 20.32 -20.18
N LYS A 137 5.26 19.37 -21.00
CA LYS A 137 4.67 19.67 -22.32
C LYS A 137 3.41 20.54 -22.20
N LYS A 138 2.50 20.18 -21.27
CA LYS A 138 1.27 20.96 -21.01
C LYS A 138 1.57 22.37 -20.53
N GLU A 139 2.63 22.54 -19.75
CA GLU A 139 3.11 23.81 -19.25
C GLU A 139 3.98 24.59 -20.28
N ASN A 140 4.17 24.08 -21.49
CA ASN A 140 5.03 24.67 -22.52
C ASN A 140 6.47 24.95 -22.03
N PHE A 141 7.07 23.94 -21.38
CA PHE A 141 8.43 24.00 -20.87
C PHE A 141 9.26 22.83 -21.40
N ASP A 142 10.41 23.09 -22.04
CA ASP A 142 11.21 22.11 -22.78
C ASP A 142 12.64 21.92 -22.25
N ARG A 143 13.12 22.80 -21.36
CA ARG A 143 14.43 22.66 -20.71
C ARG A 143 14.36 21.64 -19.56
N VAL A 144 14.13 20.39 -19.92
CA VAL A 144 13.91 19.28 -18.99
C VAL A 144 15.00 18.22 -19.16
N TYR A 145 15.68 17.89 -18.08
CA TYR A 145 16.80 16.96 -18.07
C TYR A 145 16.54 15.82 -17.09
N VAL A 146 16.67 14.58 -17.57
CA VAL A 146 16.45 13.38 -16.76
C VAL A 146 17.80 12.79 -16.36
N HIS A 147 17.93 12.53 -15.07
CA HIS A 147 19.02 11.80 -14.46
C HIS A 147 18.47 10.45 -14.00
N ALA A 148 18.72 9.41 -14.80
CA ALA A 148 18.13 8.10 -14.59
C ALA A 148 18.92 7.29 -13.56
N PHE A 149 18.29 6.90 -12.45
CA PHE A 149 18.85 5.93 -11.52
C PHE A 149 18.43 4.52 -11.97
N LEU A 150 19.39 3.61 -12.09
CA LEU A 150 19.18 2.29 -12.66
C LEU A 150 18.93 1.26 -11.56
N ASP A 151 18.00 0.33 -11.79
CA ASP A 151 17.48 -0.59 -10.79
C ASP A 151 18.32 -1.87 -10.66
N GLY A 152 18.00 -2.91 -11.38
CA GLY A 152 18.67 -4.19 -11.36
C GLY A 152 18.52 -5.00 -10.07
N ARG A 153 17.61 -4.57 -9.18
CA ARG A 153 17.31 -5.23 -7.90
C ARG A 153 15.82 -5.55 -7.75
N ASP A 154 14.96 -4.61 -8.04
CA ASP A 154 13.50 -4.79 -8.05
C ASP A 154 13.02 -5.25 -9.43
N THR A 155 13.90 -5.19 -10.43
CA THR A 155 13.76 -5.68 -11.81
C THR A 155 14.99 -6.51 -12.20
N PRO A 156 14.96 -7.25 -13.33
CA PRO A 156 16.10 -8.06 -13.76
C PRO A 156 17.40 -7.23 -13.86
N PRO A 157 18.56 -7.81 -13.50
CA PRO A 157 19.81 -7.06 -13.33
C PRO A 157 20.35 -6.34 -14.56
N ALA A 158 19.90 -6.70 -15.78
CA ALA A 158 20.33 -6.11 -17.04
C ALA A 158 19.16 -5.62 -17.90
N SER A 159 18.11 -5.08 -17.26
CA SER A 159 16.93 -4.51 -17.92
C SER A 159 17.00 -2.99 -18.12
N GLY A 160 17.97 -2.31 -17.52
CA GLY A 160 18.10 -0.85 -17.54
C GLY A 160 18.24 -0.28 -18.94
N LYS A 161 18.91 -0.99 -19.86
CA LYS A 161 18.99 -0.57 -21.27
C LYS A 161 17.60 -0.44 -21.90
N ASP A 162 16.73 -1.42 -21.67
CA ASP A 162 15.37 -1.43 -22.25
C ASP A 162 14.54 -0.26 -21.70
N TYR A 163 14.66 0.06 -20.41
CA TYR A 163 14.00 1.23 -19.82
C TYR A 163 14.55 2.57 -20.37
N ILE A 164 15.86 2.65 -20.65
CA ILE A 164 16.47 3.83 -21.31
C ILE A 164 15.90 3.99 -22.73
N GLU A 165 15.79 2.91 -23.50
CA GLU A 165 15.23 2.93 -24.86
C GLU A 165 13.74 3.34 -24.82
N GLN A 166 12.95 2.80 -23.90
CA GLN A 166 11.55 3.18 -23.69
C GLN A 166 11.44 4.67 -23.34
N LEU A 167 12.26 5.17 -22.42
CA LEU A 167 12.28 6.58 -22.04
C LEU A 167 12.61 7.49 -23.22
N LEU A 168 13.63 7.15 -24.02
CA LEU A 168 13.99 7.91 -25.21
C LEU A 168 12.86 7.94 -26.25
N ALA A 169 12.18 6.80 -26.46
CA ALA A 169 11.02 6.73 -27.34
C ALA A 169 9.88 7.62 -26.83
N LYS A 170 9.60 7.60 -25.52
CA LYS A 170 8.56 8.42 -24.90
C LYS A 170 8.89 9.92 -24.93
N MET A 171 10.14 10.29 -24.67
CA MET A 171 10.60 11.67 -24.83
C MET A 171 10.42 12.19 -26.26
N LYS A 172 10.70 11.34 -27.25
CA LYS A 172 10.50 11.68 -28.67
C LYS A 172 9.01 11.84 -29.01
N GLU A 173 8.15 10.99 -28.47
CA GLU A 173 6.69 11.05 -28.64
C GLU A 173 6.11 12.36 -28.06
N ILE A 174 6.48 12.68 -26.82
CA ILE A 174 6.01 13.89 -26.11
C ILE A 174 6.67 15.16 -26.70
N GLY A 175 7.89 15.05 -27.17
CA GLY A 175 8.70 16.16 -27.67
C GLY A 175 9.37 17.00 -26.58
N VAL A 176 9.58 16.43 -25.38
CA VAL A 176 10.19 17.10 -24.21
C VAL A 176 11.16 16.15 -23.53
N GLY A 177 12.27 16.71 -23.03
CA GLY A 177 13.25 16.02 -22.18
C GLY A 177 14.48 15.52 -22.92
N LYS A 178 15.60 15.45 -22.18
CA LYS A 178 16.86 14.83 -22.59
C LYS A 178 17.42 14.05 -21.40
N ILE A 179 18.08 12.92 -21.64
CA ILE A 179 18.83 12.23 -20.59
C ILE A 179 20.16 12.94 -20.40
N ALA A 180 20.45 13.37 -19.17
CA ALA A 180 21.68 14.08 -18.82
C ALA A 180 22.69 13.22 -18.06
N SER A 181 22.24 12.23 -17.31
CA SER A 181 23.13 11.27 -16.63
C SER A 181 22.45 9.94 -16.33
N LEU A 182 23.28 8.91 -16.10
CA LEU A 182 22.88 7.59 -15.60
C LEU A 182 23.66 7.29 -14.33
N SER A 183 23.07 6.57 -13.40
CA SER A 183 23.78 6.08 -12.20
C SER A 183 23.09 4.85 -11.63
N GLY A 184 23.80 3.80 -11.35
CA GLY A 184 23.26 2.67 -10.61
C GLY A 184 22.76 3.08 -9.22
N ARG A 185 21.70 2.43 -8.74
CA ARG A 185 21.10 2.71 -7.43
C ARG A 185 22.07 2.51 -6.27
N TYR A 186 23.13 1.72 -6.45
CA TYR A 186 24.21 1.53 -5.48
C TYR A 186 24.88 2.85 -5.09
N TYR A 187 24.96 3.81 -6.02
CA TYR A 187 25.54 5.14 -5.80
C TYR A 187 24.46 6.18 -5.48
N ALA A 188 23.41 6.25 -6.29
CA ALA A 188 22.42 7.32 -6.22
C ALA A 188 21.36 7.11 -5.15
N MET A 189 21.24 5.90 -4.62
CA MET A 189 20.18 5.50 -3.69
C MET A 189 20.74 4.68 -2.51
N ASP A 190 21.87 5.09 -1.96
CA ASP A 190 22.38 4.55 -0.69
C ASP A 190 21.41 4.88 0.45
N ARG A 191 21.44 4.09 1.53
CA ARG A 191 20.62 4.31 2.73
C ARG A 191 21.35 4.03 4.03
N ASP A 192 22.66 3.72 3.93
CA ASP A 192 23.49 3.26 5.04
C ASP A 192 24.63 4.26 5.34
N ASN A 193 24.47 5.53 4.85
CA ASN A 193 25.42 6.65 5.01
C ASN A 193 26.81 6.37 4.39
N ASN A 194 26.86 5.65 3.28
CA ASN A 194 28.07 5.49 2.49
C ASN A 194 28.26 6.75 1.61
N TRP A 195 28.63 7.85 2.24
CA TRP A 195 28.71 9.17 1.61
C TRP A 195 29.66 9.24 0.41
N ASP A 196 30.67 8.40 0.35
CA ASP A 196 31.57 8.25 -0.80
C ASP A 196 30.86 7.75 -2.06
N ARG A 197 29.81 6.94 -1.91
CA ARG A 197 28.95 6.50 -3.01
C ARG A 197 28.01 7.62 -3.46
N VAL A 198 27.33 8.22 -2.48
CA VAL A 198 26.39 9.33 -2.72
C VAL A 198 27.09 10.50 -3.38
N GLN A 199 28.32 10.84 -2.95
CA GLN A 199 29.12 11.91 -3.50
C GLN A 199 29.41 11.70 -5.00
N LYS A 200 29.76 10.49 -5.43
CA LYS A 200 29.99 10.20 -6.86
C LYS A 200 28.77 10.50 -7.72
N ALA A 201 27.58 10.08 -7.24
CA ALA A 201 26.33 10.41 -7.92
C ALA A 201 26.04 11.92 -7.87
N TYR A 202 26.21 12.57 -6.71
CA TYR A 202 26.05 14.01 -6.54
C TYR A 202 26.97 14.82 -7.48
N ASP A 203 28.24 14.44 -7.57
CA ASP A 203 29.22 15.13 -8.42
C ASP A 203 28.89 14.97 -9.92
N SER A 204 28.32 13.84 -10.32
CA SER A 204 27.81 13.67 -11.67
C SER A 204 26.61 14.59 -12.00
N LEU A 205 25.75 14.83 -11.00
CA LEU A 205 24.58 15.70 -11.14
C LEU A 205 24.93 17.19 -11.15
N THR A 206 25.98 17.60 -10.40
CA THR A 206 26.26 19.02 -10.16
C THR A 206 27.52 19.54 -10.84
N LYS A 207 28.56 18.71 -10.97
CA LYS A 207 29.85 19.08 -11.58
C LYS A 207 30.02 18.47 -12.97
N GLY A 208 29.17 17.52 -13.34
CA GLY A 208 29.36 16.72 -14.54
C GLY A 208 30.59 15.82 -14.47
N GLU A 209 30.98 15.39 -13.26
CA GLU A 209 32.08 14.45 -13.03
C GLU A 209 31.57 13.00 -13.07
N GLY A 210 32.35 12.10 -13.66
CA GLY A 210 32.01 10.69 -13.82
C GLY A 210 32.45 10.14 -15.18
N VAL A 211 32.00 8.94 -15.52
CA VAL A 211 32.19 8.36 -16.84
C VAL A 211 31.51 9.25 -17.87
N LYS A 212 32.12 9.44 -19.06
CA LYS A 212 31.57 10.27 -20.13
C LYS A 212 31.04 9.40 -21.25
N ALA A 213 29.85 9.72 -21.73
CA ALA A 213 29.24 9.05 -22.89
C ALA A 213 28.40 10.06 -23.69
N THR A 214 28.37 9.93 -25.01
CA THR A 214 27.51 10.76 -25.88
C THR A 214 26.14 10.13 -26.12
N CYS A 215 25.97 8.86 -25.77
CA CYS A 215 24.72 8.11 -25.96
C CYS A 215 24.42 7.24 -24.75
N PRO A 216 23.26 7.41 -24.11
CA PRO A 216 22.93 6.64 -22.91
C PRO A 216 22.77 5.14 -23.18
N VAL A 217 22.26 4.72 -24.35
CA VAL A 217 22.12 3.31 -24.72
C VAL A 217 23.50 2.66 -24.85
N LYS A 218 24.44 3.32 -25.54
CA LYS A 218 25.81 2.80 -25.67
C LYS A 218 26.53 2.73 -24.32
N ALA A 219 26.30 3.70 -23.42
CA ALA A 219 26.85 3.64 -22.09
C ALA A 219 26.40 2.39 -21.32
N MET A 220 25.13 1.97 -21.49
CA MET A 220 24.63 0.73 -20.91
C MET A 220 25.25 -0.50 -21.56
N GLU A 221 25.38 -0.52 -22.88
CA GLU A 221 26.04 -1.63 -23.62
C GLU A 221 27.50 -1.80 -23.19
N GLU A 222 28.24 -0.71 -23.03
CA GLU A 222 29.61 -0.72 -22.54
C GLU A 222 29.71 -1.19 -21.09
N SER A 223 28.77 -0.80 -20.23
CA SER A 223 28.70 -1.26 -18.85
C SER A 223 28.50 -2.79 -18.80
N TYR A 224 27.52 -3.29 -19.54
CA TYR A 224 27.25 -4.74 -19.60
C TYR A 224 28.40 -5.54 -20.22
N ALA A 225 29.08 -4.99 -21.20
CA ALA A 225 30.28 -5.63 -21.78
C ALA A 225 31.45 -5.75 -20.80
N ASN A 226 31.42 -4.95 -19.71
CA ASN A 226 32.37 -5.01 -18.61
C ASN A 226 31.81 -5.75 -17.36
N ASP A 227 30.76 -6.58 -17.52
CA ASP A 227 30.11 -7.34 -16.45
C ASP A 227 29.53 -6.43 -15.33
N VAL A 228 29.23 -5.17 -15.60
CA VAL A 228 28.63 -4.23 -14.64
C VAL A 228 27.15 -4.07 -15.00
N THR A 229 26.30 -4.65 -14.16
CA THR A 229 24.84 -4.62 -14.28
C THR A 229 24.25 -3.33 -13.71
N ASP A 230 22.95 -3.11 -13.91
CA ASP A 230 22.20 -1.88 -13.63
C ASP A 230 22.50 -1.28 -12.25
N GLU A 231 22.40 -2.10 -11.20
CA GLU A 231 22.58 -1.64 -9.81
C GLU A 231 23.92 -0.95 -9.59
N PHE A 232 24.97 -1.39 -10.30
CA PHE A 232 26.36 -0.99 -10.08
C PHE A 232 26.93 -0.10 -11.18
N VAL A 233 26.12 0.35 -12.12
CA VAL A 233 26.56 1.29 -13.19
C VAL A 233 27.16 2.53 -12.55
N LEU A 234 28.41 2.82 -12.90
CA LEU A 234 29.11 4.02 -12.43
C LEU A 234 28.36 5.28 -12.85
N PRO A 235 28.34 6.33 -12.02
CA PRO A 235 27.78 7.61 -12.43
C PRO A 235 28.35 8.06 -13.77
N THR A 236 27.49 8.16 -14.77
CA THR A 236 27.83 8.44 -16.18
C THR A 236 27.13 9.70 -16.64
N VAL A 237 27.89 10.66 -17.08
CA VAL A 237 27.41 11.96 -17.59
C VAL A 237 27.25 11.88 -19.09
N ILE A 238 26.08 12.21 -19.58
CA ILE A 238 25.84 12.33 -21.02
C ILE A 238 26.35 13.69 -21.51
N THR A 239 27.16 13.66 -22.56
CA THR A 239 27.83 14.84 -23.09
C THR A 239 27.37 15.17 -24.52
N ASN A 240 27.45 16.44 -24.85
CA ASN A 240 27.37 16.91 -26.21
C ASN A 240 28.62 16.45 -27.01
N GLU A 241 28.61 16.66 -28.31
CA GLU A 241 29.75 16.29 -29.21
C GLU A 241 31.07 16.99 -28.83
N ASP A 242 30.99 18.17 -28.22
CA ASP A 242 32.15 18.94 -27.76
C ASP A 242 32.67 18.48 -26.38
N GLY A 243 32.08 17.43 -25.80
CA GLY A 243 32.44 16.88 -24.50
C GLY A 243 31.86 17.62 -23.30
N THR A 244 31.09 18.68 -23.48
CA THR A 244 30.39 19.36 -22.39
C THR A 244 29.20 18.54 -21.91
N PRO A 245 28.85 18.52 -20.58
CA PRO A 245 27.64 17.87 -20.10
C PRO A 245 26.38 18.41 -20.80
N VAL A 246 25.42 17.52 -21.09
CA VAL A 246 24.11 17.92 -21.62
C VAL A 246 23.42 18.90 -20.68
N SER A 247 23.44 18.65 -19.38
CA SER A 247 23.10 19.59 -18.31
C SER A 247 23.64 19.11 -16.97
N VAL A 248 23.83 20.06 -16.04
CA VAL A 248 24.13 19.84 -14.63
C VAL A 248 23.30 20.80 -13.78
N VAL A 249 23.02 20.43 -12.54
CA VAL A 249 22.23 21.26 -11.63
C VAL A 249 23.00 22.49 -11.18
N LYS A 250 22.36 23.65 -11.22
CA LYS A 250 22.91 24.97 -10.87
C LYS A 250 21.97 25.70 -9.92
N ASP A 251 22.43 26.83 -9.40
CA ASP A 251 21.58 27.75 -8.65
C ASP A 251 20.35 28.18 -9.45
N ASN A 252 19.23 28.26 -8.77
CA ASN A 252 17.88 28.58 -9.27
C ASN A 252 17.24 27.51 -10.17
N ASP A 253 17.91 26.40 -10.44
CA ASP A 253 17.26 25.27 -11.10
C ASP A 253 16.18 24.65 -10.19
N SER A 254 15.27 23.92 -10.80
CA SER A 254 14.33 23.08 -10.08
C SER A 254 14.67 21.62 -10.23
N VAL A 255 14.37 20.88 -9.18
CA VAL A 255 14.56 19.43 -9.10
C VAL A 255 13.25 18.77 -8.72
N ILE A 256 12.89 17.69 -9.39
CA ILE A 256 11.79 16.79 -8.95
C ILE A 256 12.35 15.39 -8.79
N PHE A 257 12.35 14.90 -7.53
CA PHE A 257 12.70 13.54 -7.19
C PHE A 257 11.42 12.70 -7.16
N PHE A 258 11.21 11.84 -8.16
CA PHE A 258 9.94 11.13 -8.34
C PHE A 258 9.83 9.78 -7.62
N ASN A 259 10.77 9.42 -6.76
CA ASN A 259 10.60 8.27 -5.86
C ASN A 259 9.51 8.57 -4.84
N PHE A 260 8.64 7.59 -4.56
CA PHE A 260 7.60 7.69 -3.53
C PHE A 260 7.98 6.94 -2.24
N ARG A 261 8.96 6.03 -2.26
CA ARG A 261 9.47 5.36 -1.07
C ARG A 261 10.66 6.12 -0.48
N PRO A 262 10.62 6.46 0.84
CA PRO A 262 11.56 7.39 1.46
C PRO A 262 12.97 6.86 1.67
N ASP A 263 13.12 5.57 2.07
CA ASP A 263 14.33 5.02 2.70
C ASP A 263 15.62 5.27 1.91
N ARG A 264 15.59 5.17 0.58
CA ARG A 264 16.73 5.36 -0.33
C ARG A 264 16.76 6.72 -1.04
N ALA A 265 15.82 7.61 -0.72
CA ALA A 265 15.79 8.97 -1.28
C ALA A 265 16.35 10.02 -0.30
N ARG A 266 16.44 9.69 0.99
CA ARG A 266 16.82 10.62 2.07
C ARG A 266 18.20 11.23 1.86
N GLU A 267 19.21 10.41 1.58
CA GLU A 267 20.61 10.84 1.57
C GLU A 267 20.89 11.83 0.42
N MET A 268 20.45 11.52 -0.79
CA MET A 268 20.59 12.43 -1.92
C MET A 268 19.79 13.72 -1.68
N THR A 269 18.56 13.62 -1.15
CA THR A 269 17.77 14.81 -0.81
C THR A 269 18.44 15.66 0.24
N ARG A 270 19.01 15.05 1.30
CA ARG A 270 19.78 15.75 2.33
C ARG A 270 20.98 16.45 1.75
N ALA A 271 21.72 15.77 0.85
CA ALA A 271 22.87 16.35 0.18
C ALA A 271 22.53 17.60 -0.66
N PHE A 272 21.32 17.73 -1.21
CA PHE A 272 20.88 18.92 -1.93
C PHE A 272 20.22 19.98 -1.04
N CYS A 273 19.40 19.58 -0.09
CA CYS A 273 18.49 20.47 0.62
C CYS A 273 19.02 21.01 1.96
N ASP A 274 19.91 20.27 2.64
CA ASP A 274 20.40 20.65 3.96
C ASP A 274 21.63 21.55 3.83
N ASP A 275 21.51 22.83 4.15
CA ASP A 275 22.60 23.81 4.15
C ASP A 275 23.71 23.48 5.18
N LYS A 276 23.39 22.65 6.19
CA LYS A 276 24.30 22.17 7.23
C LYS A 276 24.81 20.75 6.97
N PHE A 277 24.62 20.23 5.77
CA PHE A 277 25.09 18.90 5.40
C PHE A 277 26.58 18.71 5.57
N THR A 278 26.99 17.60 6.18
CA THR A 278 28.38 17.29 6.52
C THR A 278 28.90 15.95 5.97
N GLY A 279 28.10 15.25 5.16
CA GLY A 279 28.50 13.95 4.62
C GLY A 279 29.70 14.01 3.66
N PHE A 280 29.82 15.10 2.90
CA PHE A 280 30.96 15.43 2.06
C PHE A 280 30.98 16.95 1.76
N GLU A 281 32.14 17.45 1.32
CA GLU A 281 32.28 18.87 0.98
C GLU A 281 31.58 19.20 -0.36
N ARG A 282 30.72 20.19 -0.33
CA ARG A 282 30.02 20.68 -1.52
C ARG A 282 29.60 22.14 -1.37
N PRO A 283 29.47 22.93 -2.43
CA PRO A 283 28.74 24.19 -2.38
C PRO A 283 27.25 23.91 -2.17
N PHE A 284 26.57 24.72 -1.35
CA PHE A 284 25.10 24.65 -1.27
C PHE A 284 24.48 25.30 -2.49
N LEU A 285 23.73 24.55 -3.26
CA LEU A 285 22.97 25.03 -4.42
C LEU A 285 21.56 25.44 -3.99
N LYS A 286 21.17 26.65 -4.34
CA LYS A 286 19.80 27.15 -4.08
C LYS A 286 18.85 26.66 -5.18
N THR A 287 18.29 25.49 -4.99
CA THR A 287 17.34 24.90 -5.94
C THR A 287 15.91 24.93 -5.39
N THR A 288 14.92 24.90 -6.28
CA THR A 288 13.55 24.53 -5.90
C THR A 288 13.44 23.03 -5.95
N PHE A 289 13.55 22.39 -4.78
CA PHE A 289 13.63 20.93 -4.69
C PHE A 289 12.27 20.35 -4.29
N VAL A 290 11.71 19.51 -5.15
CA VAL A 290 10.43 18.83 -4.95
C VAL A 290 10.66 17.33 -4.77
N CYS A 291 10.16 16.80 -3.65
CA CYS A 291 10.06 15.37 -3.39
C CYS A 291 8.64 14.89 -3.69
N PHE A 292 8.48 13.71 -4.26
CA PHE A 292 7.14 13.13 -4.42
C PHE A 292 6.48 12.87 -3.07
N LYS A 293 7.27 12.42 -2.07
CA LYS A 293 6.82 12.21 -0.69
C LYS A 293 7.74 12.93 0.28
N ASP A 294 7.31 13.10 1.50
CA ASP A 294 8.21 13.50 2.58
C ASP A 294 9.14 12.34 2.92
N TYR A 295 10.41 12.47 2.56
CA TYR A 295 11.39 11.42 2.82
C TYR A 295 11.95 11.46 4.24
N ASP A 296 11.97 12.63 4.86
CA ASP A 296 12.41 12.86 6.23
C ASP A 296 12.02 14.30 6.64
N GLU A 297 11.20 14.44 7.67
CA GLU A 297 10.72 15.74 8.17
C GLU A 297 11.87 16.68 8.58
N SER A 298 12.99 16.13 9.00
CA SER A 298 14.16 16.90 9.42
C SER A 298 14.95 17.56 8.28
N ILE A 299 14.70 17.17 7.02
CA ILE A 299 15.39 17.77 5.86
C ILE A 299 14.72 19.11 5.52
N PRO A 300 15.46 20.24 5.58
CA PRO A 300 14.92 21.55 5.23
C PRO A 300 14.83 21.77 3.72
N ASN A 301 14.30 22.93 3.29
CA ASN A 301 14.37 23.45 1.92
C ASN A 301 13.83 22.50 0.83
N LYS A 302 12.83 21.67 1.15
CA LYS A 302 12.13 20.80 0.21
C LYS A 302 10.64 21.13 0.14
N LEU A 303 10.02 20.81 -1.00
CA LEU A 303 8.58 20.84 -1.21
C LEU A 303 8.09 19.41 -1.41
N ILE A 304 6.85 19.13 -1.03
CA ILE A 304 6.25 17.79 -1.10
C ILE A 304 5.09 17.80 -2.09
N ALA A 305 5.19 16.98 -3.15
CA ALA A 305 4.14 16.91 -4.17
C ALA A 305 2.92 16.10 -3.73
N PHE A 306 3.13 15.01 -3.01
CA PHE A 306 2.08 14.12 -2.51
C PHE A 306 2.23 13.94 -1.00
N GLU A 307 1.68 14.86 -0.25
CA GLU A 307 1.68 14.80 1.21
C GLU A 307 1.00 13.53 1.73
N LYS A 308 1.35 13.12 2.96
CA LYS A 308 0.64 12.06 3.66
C LYS A 308 -0.79 12.50 3.92
N GLU A 309 -1.75 11.72 3.44
CA GLU A 309 -3.15 11.97 3.75
C GLU A 309 -3.46 11.53 5.19
N GLU A 310 -4.01 12.44 5.98
CA GLU A 310 -4.59 12.07 7.26
C GLU A 310 -5.92 11.35 7.02
N ILE A 311 -6.03 10.15 7.56
CA ILE A 311 -7.26 9.35 7.48
C ILE A 311 -8.18 9.81 8.63
N LYS A 312 -8.98 10.84 8.38
CA LYS A 312 -9.94 11.40 9.34
C LYS A 312 -11.30 10.72 9.25
N ASN A 313 -12.08 10.80 10.33
CA ASN A 313 -13.40 10.21 10.43
C ASN A 313 -13.40 8.70 10.08
N THR A 314 -12.42 7.96 10.63
CA THR A 314 -12.47 6.51 10.61
C THR A 314 -13.72 6.03 11.35
N PHE A 315 -14.10 4.77 11.14
CA PHE A 315 -15.26 4.19 11.82
C PHE A 315 -15.15 4.33 13.35
N GLY A 316 -13.95 4.07 13.92
CA GLY A 316 -13.68 4.23 15.35
C GLY A 316 -13.83 5.66 15.85
N GLU A 317 -13.25 6.64 15.14
CA GLU A 317 -13.40 8.06 15.47
C GLU A 317 -14.86 8.51 15.39
N TYR A 318 -15.57 8.07 14.36
CA TYR A 318 -16.96 8.46 14.13
C TYR A 318 -17.90 7.83 15.19
N LEU A 319 -17.64 6.60 15.60
CA LEU A 319 -18.34 5.95 16.72
C LEU A 319 -18.14 6.75 18.01
N ALA A 320 -16.89 7.12 18.34
CA ALA A 320 -16.54 7.92 19.51
C ALA A 320 -17.24 9.29 19.50
N ALA A 321 -17.23 9.98 18.36
CA ALA A 321 -17.91 11.26 18.18
C ALA A 321 -19.45 11.15 18.37
N ASN A 322 -20.03 9.97 18.15
CA ASN A 322 -21.46 9.68 18.39
C ASN A 322 -21.73 9.00 19.75
N GLY A 323 -20.77 9.01 20.68
CA GLY A 323 -20.91 8.49 22.04
C GLY A 323 -21.13 6.97 22.08
N LYS A 324 -20.64 6.22 21.10
CA LYS A 324 -20.75 4.76 21.01
C LYS A 324 -19.55 4.09 21.65
N LYS A 325 -19.80 3.11 22.51
CA LYS A 325 -18.76 2.29 23.14
C LYS A 325 -18.37 1.15 22.22
N GLN A 326 -17.07 0.98 22.00
CA GLN A 326 -16.55 -0.01 21.08
C GLN A 326 -15.51 -0.92 21.73
N LEU A 327 -15.39 -2.15 21.25
CA LEU A 327 -14.37 -3.12 21.64
C LEU A 327 -13.57 -3.56 20.40
N ARG A 328 -12.24 -3.64 20.55
CA ARG A 328 -11.31 -4.30 19.63
C ARG A 328 -10.84 -5.59 20.26
N LEU A 329 -11.00 -6.72 19.57
CA LEU A 329 -10.66 -8.05 20.09
C LEU A 329 -9.88 -8.82 19.02
N ALA A 330 -8.68 -9.26 19.35
CA ALA A 330 -7.90 -10.17 18.52
C ALA A 330 -6.79 -10.82 19.33
N GLU A 331 -6.22 -11.88 18.80
CA GLU A 331 -4.96 -12.42 19.31
C GLU A 331 -3.74 -11.62 18.76
N THR A 332 -2.56 -11.82 19.38
CA THR A 332 -1.33 -11.01 19.15
C THR A 332 -1.04 -10.74 17.66
N GLU A 333 -1.16 -11.78 16.82
CA GLU A 333 -0.81 -11.69 15.38
C GLU A 333 -1.68 -10.68 14.60
N LYS A 334 -2.92 -10.45 15.08
CA LYS A 334 -3.87 -9.57 14.39
C LYS A 334 -4.35 -8.38 15.25
N TYR A 335 -3.72 -8.19 16.42
CA TYR A 335 -4.10 -7.08 17.30
C TYR A 335 -3.87 -5.71 16.69
N ALA A 336 -2.71 -5.48 16.06
CA ALA A 336 -2.40 -4.22 15.37
C ALA A 336 -3.38 -3.96 14.21
N HIS A 337 -3.92 -5.02 13.57
CA HIS A 337 -4.84 -4.90 12.46
C HIS A 337 -6.19 -4.34 12.90
N VAL A 338 -6.77 -4.84 14.01
CA VAL A 338 -8.04 -4.31 14.55
C VAL A 338 -7.89 -3.01 15.34
N THR A 339 -6.66 -2.55 15.62
CA THR A 339 -6.36 -1.31 16.35
C THR A 339 -5.71 -0.28 15.44
N PHE A 340 -4.39 -0.28 15.32
CA PHE A 340 -3.58 0.69 14.59
C PHE A 340 -4.03 0.86 13.13
N PHE A 341 -4.08 -0.23 12.35
CA PHE A 341 -4.46 -0.15 10.93
C PHE A 341 -5.93 0.20 10.75
N PHE A 342 -6.82 -0.38 11.54
CA PHE A 342 -8.25 -0.07 11.51
C PHE A 342 -8.53 1.40 11.87
N ASN A 343 -7.72 1.99 12.73
CA ASN A 343 -7.80 3.40 13.12
C ASN A 343 -6.99 4.34 12.17
N GLY A 344 -6.68 3.87 10.95
CA GLY A 344 -6.02 4.70 9.94
C GLY A 344 -4.56 5.04 10.24
N GLY A 345 -3.86 4.20 11.00
CA GLY A 345 -2.46 4.39 11.38
C GLY A 345 -2.28 5.21 12.65
N VAL A 346 -3.30 5.28 13.50
CA VAL A 346 -3.26 5.95 14.81
C VAL A 346 -3.20 4.90 15.91
N GLU A 347 -2.16 4.94 16.76
CA GLU A 347 -1.98 3.96 17.84
C GLU A 347 -2.90 4.24 19.05
N GLU A 348 -3.12 5.52 19.36
CA GLU A 348 -3.94 5.92 20.50
C GLU A 348 -5.39 5.45 20.34
N PRO A 349 -5.97 4.83 21.38
CA PRO A 349 -7.37 4.43 21.35
C PRO A 349 -8.30 5.64 21.20
N ASN A 350 -9.38 5.47 20.46
CA ASN A 350 -10.45 6.45 20.42
C ASN A 350 -11.15 6.55 21.79
N ILE A 351 -11.86 7.63 22.03
CA ILE A 351 -12.71 7.75 23.23
C ILE A 351 -13.71 6.59 23.25
N ASP A 352 -13.89 5.96 24.43
CA ASP A 352 -14.75 4.79 24.60
C ASP A 352 -14.37 3.55 23.74
N GLU A 353 -13.11 3.45 23.31
CA GLU A 353 -12.54 2.27 22.68
C GLU A 353 -11.81 1.40 23.71
N ALA A 354 -12.42 0.28 24.05
CA ALA A 354 -11.77 -0.79 24.82
C ALA A 354 -10.98 -1.71 23.88
N ARG A 355 -9.87 -2.24 24.36
CA ARG A 355 -9.01 -3.18 23.65
C ARG A 355 -8.78 -4.43 24.48
N LEU A 356 -8.99 -5.59 23.90
CA LEU A 356 -8.78 -6.90 24.52
C LEU A 356 -7.83 -7.71 23.64
N LEU A 357 -6.63 -7.92 24.15
CA LEU A 357 -5.57 -8.70 23.51
C LEU A 357 -5.51 -10.09 24.14
N VAL A 358 -5.67 -11.12 23.33
CA VAL A 358 -5.39 -12.50 23.68
C VAL A 358 -3.99 -12.85 23.15
N ASN A 359 -3.13 -13.45 23.98
CA ASN A 359 -1.80 -13.81 23.51
C ASN A 359 -1.85 -14.99 22.55
N SER A 360 -1.23 -14.87 21.38
CA SER A 360 -1.02 -16.01 20.48
C SER A 360 -0.10 -17.05 21.11
N PRO A 361 -0.22 -18.35 20.75
CA PRO A 361 0.60 -19.41 21.33
C PRO A 361 2.10 -19.16 21.09
N LYS A 362 2.90 -19.30 22.15
CA LYS A 362 4.37 -19.21 22.12
C LYS A 362 5.07 -20.56 22.32
N ASP A 363 4.28 -21.60 22.50
CA ASP A 363 4.70 -22.98 22.75
C ASP A 363 4.95 -23.79 21.47
N VAL A 364 4.68 -23.22 20.31
CA VAL A 364 4.90 -23.81 18.98
C VAL A 364 5.75 -22.89 18.10
N ALA A 365 6.55 -23.48 17.21
CA ALA A 365 7.38 -22.71 16.27
C ALA A 365 6.57 -22.18 15.09
N THR A 366 5.58 -22.92 14.64
CA THR A 366 4.67 -22.58 13.53
C THR A 366 3.26 -23.01 13.87
N TYR A 367 2.26 -22.33 13.35
CA TYR A 367 0.85 -22.53 13.75
C TYR A 367 0.18 -23.75 13.12
N ASP A 368 0.82 -24.44 12.17
CA ASP A 368 0.38 -25.77 11.72
C ASP A 368 0.45 -26.82 12.83
N LEU A 369 1.32 -26.61 13.84
CA LEU A 369 1.43 -27.48 15.02
C LEU A 369 0.30 -27.24 16.05
N LYS A 370 -0.38 -26.09 15.97
CA LYS A 370 -1.50 -25.70 16.84
C LYS A 370 -2.51 -24.86 16.06
N PRO A 371 -3.27 -25.47 15.13
CA PRO A 371 -4.14 -24.74 14.19
C PRO A 371 -5.25 -23.92 14.85
N GLU A 372 -5.71 -24.31 16.03
CA GLU A 372 -6.69 -23.55 16.80
C GLU A 372 -6.12 -22.23 17.34
N MET A 373 -4.79 -22.08 17.42
CA MET A 373 -4.11 -20.91 17.97
C MET A 373 -4.73 -20.49 19.32
N SER A 374 -5.10 -19.23 19.47
CA SER A 374 -5.86 -18.73 20.63
C SER A 374 -7.32 -18.42 20.31
N ALA A 375 -7.83 -18.86 19.15
CA ALA A 375 -9.22 -18.62 18.78
C ALA A 375 -10.26 -19.11 19.80
N PRO A 376 -10.07 -20.25 20.53
CA PRO A 376 -11.00 -20.63 21.58
C PRO A 376 -11.19 -19.57 22.67
N GLU A 377 -10.11 -18.95 23.11
CA GLU A 377 -10.14 -17.87 24.12
C GLU A 377 -10.77 -16.61 23.55
N VAL A 378 -10.35 -16.20 22.32
CA VAL A 378 -10.96 -15.07 21.60
C VAL A 378 -12.47 -15.26 21.43
N GLY A 379 -12.93 -16.48 21.10
CA GLY A 379 -14.35 -16.80 20.95
C GLY A 379 -15.13 -16.72 22.25
N MET A 380 -14.56 -17.18 23.37
CA MET A 380 -15.17 -17.04 24.69
C MET A 380 -15.31 -15.56 25.08
N ASP A 381 -14.24 -14.78 24.91
CA ASP A 381 -14.24 -13.36 25.22
C ASP A 381 -15.24 -12.59 24.33
N LEU A 382 -15.37 -12.98 23.07
CA LEU A 382 -16.37 -12.43 22.16
C LEU A 382 -17.80 -12.67 22.68
N VAL A 383 -18.15 -13.91 23.04
CA VAL A 383 -19.47 -14.27 23.55
C VAL A 383 -19.76 -13.51 24.84
N GLU A 384 -18.77 -13.40 25.74
CA GLU A 384 -18.92 -12.62 26.99
C GLU A 384 -19.15 -11.13 26.67
N ALA A 385 -18.36 -10.56 25.72
CA ALA A 385 -18.49 -9.17 25.32
C ALA A 385 -19.87 -8.87 24.69
N ILE A 386 -20.37 -9.75 23.82
CA ILE A 386 -21.72 -9.64 23.23
C ILE A 386 -22.80 -9.59 24.33
N LYS A 387 -22.72 -10.46 25.32
CA LYS A 387 -23.73 -10.61 26.39
C LYS A 387 -23.56 -9.57 27.52
N SER A 388 -22.45 -8.82 27.53
CA SER A 388 -22.09 -7.94 28.67
C SER A 388 -22.90 -6.65 28.79
N ASP A 389 -23.71 -6.28 27.80
CA ASP A 389 -24.43 -4.98 27.74
C ASP A 389 -23.52 -3.73 27.80
N LYS A 390 -22.19 -3.90 27.54
CA LYS A 390 -21.21 -2.82 27.67
C LYS A 390 -21.02 -2.07 26.35
N TYR A 391 -20.96 -2.79 25.23
CA TYR A 391 -20.51 -2.28 23.94
C TYR A 391 -21.68 -2.07 22.97
N ASP A 392 -21.59 -1.01 22.17
CA ASP A 392 -22.49 -0.77 21.03
C ASP A 392 -21.94 -1.44 19.78
N VAL A 393 -20.59 -1.52 19.67
CA VAL A 393 -19.90 -2.14 18.54
C VAL A 393 -18.75 -3.02 19.04
N ILE A 394 -18.59 -4.20 18.43
CA ILE A 394 -17.46 -5.10 18.67
C ILE A 394 -16.80 -5.40 17.34
N ILE A 395 -15.49 -5.21 17.25
CA ILE A 395 -14.69 -5.55 16.07
C ILE A 395 -13.71 -6.64 16.48
N ILE A 396 -13.83 -7.79 15.83
CA ILE A 396 -13.07 -9.00 16.15
C ILE A 396 -12.38 -9.54 14.89
N ASN A 397 -11.18 -10.07 15.06
CA ASN A 397 -10.44 -10.80 14.02
C ASN A 397 -10.09 -12.21 14.53
N PHE A 398 -10.42 -13.24 13.73
CA PHE A 398 -9.90 -14.59 13.86
C PHE A 398 -8.73 -14.79 12.90
N ALA A 399 -7.53 -14.96 13.44
CA ALA A 399 -6.27 -15.02 12.69
C ALA A 399 -6.03 -16.34 11.94
N ASN A 400 -6.74 -17.40 12.30
CA ASN A 400 -6.38 -18.78 11.99
C ASN A 400 -6.30 -19.10 10.49
N PRO A 401 -7.28 -18.74 9.62
CA PRO A 401 -7.20 -19.12 8.21
C PRO A 401 -5.97 -18.54 7.52
N ASP A 402 -5.57 -17.32 7.87
CA ASP A 402 -4.40 -16.66 7.34
C ASP A 402 -3.09 -17.24 7.90
N MET A 403 -2.94 -17.22 9.22
CA MET A 403 -1.69 -17.60 9.88
C MET A 403 -1.33 -19.07 9.65
N VAL A 404 -2.32 -19.96 9.66
CA VAL A 404 -2.09 -21.38 9.35
C VAL A 404 -1.96 -21.59 7.84
N GLY A 405 -2.68 -20.83 7.00
CA GLY A 405 -2.56 -20.83 5.55
C GLY A 405 -1.14 -20.54 5.08
N HIS A 406 -0.46 -19.59 5.70
CA HIS A 406 0.94 -19.25 5.41
C HIS A 406 1.93 -20.39 5.63
N THR A 407 1.57 -21.42 6.41
CA THR A 407 2.44 -22.60 6.62
C THR A 407 2.46 -23.55 5.41
N GLY A 408 1.47 -23.47 4.53
CA GLY A 408 1.31 -24.37 3.38
C GLY A 408 0.84 -25.79 3.76
N VAL A 409 0.50 -26.02 5.03
CA VAL A 409 0.09 -27.34 5.56
C VAL A 409 -1.43 -27.47 5.52
N ILE A 410 -1.99 -27.97 4.42
CA ILE A 410 -3.44 -28.05 4.17
C ILE A 410 -4.22 -28.73 5.30
N PRO A 411 -3.83 -29.92 5.83
CA PRO A 411 -4.58 -30.55 6.90
C PRO A 411 -4.65 -29.72 8.19
N ALA A 412 -3.68 -28.84 8.43
CA ALA A 412 -3.68 -27.91 9.55
C ALA A 412 -4.62 -26.72 9.27
N ALA A 413 -4.57 -26.17 8.07
CA ALA A 413 -5.48 -25.08 7.67
C ALA A 413 -6.94 -25.53 7.66
N VAL A 414 -7.24 -26.76 7.26
CA VAL A 414 -8.59 -27.36 7.37
C VAL A 414 -9.07 -27.33 8.84
N LYS A 415 -8.24 -27.80 9.78
CA LYS A 415 -8.59 -27.75 11.22
C LYS A 415 -8.78 -26.32 11.73
N ALA A 416 -7.96 -25.38 11.26
CA ALA A 416 -8.08 -23.98 11.58
C ALA A 416 -9.44 -23.42 11.14
N VAL A 417 -9.82 -23.68 9.89
CA VAL A 417 -11.10 -23.26 9.31
C VAL A 417 -12.29 -23.90 10.04
N GLU A 418 -12.25 -25.21 10.31
CA GLU A 418 -13.29 -25.92 11.07
C GLU A 418 -13.45 -25.36 12.50
N ARG A 419 -12.33 -25.00 13.15
CA ARG A 419 -12.37 -24.38 14.47
C ARG A 419 -13.04 -23.01 14.44
N VAL A 420 -12.69 -22.18 13.48
CA VAL A 420 -13.30 -20.85 13.30
C VAL A 420 -14.79 -20.98 12.99
N ASP A 421 -15.21 -21.93 12.13
CA ASP A 421 -16.63 -22.19 11.84
C ASP A 421 -17.45 -22.47 13.12
N SER A 422 -16.91 -23.29 14.02
CA SER A 422 -17.54 -23.55 15.31
C SER A 422 -17.73 -22.29 16.16
N LEU A 423 -16.72 -21.41 16.20
CA LEU A 423 -16.76 -20.16 16.98
C LEU A 423 -17.68 -19.11 16.35
N VAL A 424 -17.79 -19.10 15.03
CA VAL A 424 -18.83 -18.32 14.33
C VAL A 424 -20.22 -18.75 14.80
N GLY A 425 -20.45 -20.05 14.94
CA GLY A 425 -21.71 -20.59 15.47
C GLY A 425 -22.05 -20.10 16.87
N ASP A 426 -21.06 -20.10 17.78
CA ASP A 426 -21.22 -19.60 19.14
C ASP A 426 -21.57 -18.11 19.16
N ALA A 427 -20.88 -17.32 18.32
CA ALA A 427 -21.14 -15.88 18.17
C ALA A 427 -22.54 -15.60 17.59
N VAL A 428 -22.96 -16.35 16.57
CA VAL A 428 -24.30 -16.23 15.96
C VAL A 428 -25.39 -16.49 17.00
N GLN A 429 -25.20 -17.51 17.85
CA GLN A 429 -26.15 -17.78 18.92
C GLN A 429 -26.18 -16.65 19.95
N ALA A 430 -25.01 -16.16 20.37
CA ALA A 430 -24.92 -15.05 21.33
C ALA A 430 -25.58 -13.75 20.77
N ILE A 431 -25.41 -13.45 19.50
CA ILE A 431 -26.04 -12.30 18.83
C ILE A 431 -27.57 -12.44 18.82
N LYS A 432 -28.07 -13.62 18.51
CA LYS A 432 -29.54 -13.88 18.55
C LYS A 432 -30.12 -13.74 19.97
N ASP A 433 -29.37 -14.20 20.99
CA ASP A 433 -29.79 -14.10 22.39
C ASP A 433 -29.99 -12.65 22.85
N VAL A 434 -29.28 -11.69 22.30
CA VAL A 434 -29.32 -10.25 22.64
C VAL A 434 -29.99 -9.37 21.58
N ASP A 435 -30.55 -9.97 20.52
CA ASP A 435 -31.16 -9.25 19.37
C ASP A 435 -30.20 -8.25 18.74
N GLY A 436 -28.89 -8.59 18.70
CA GLY A 436 -27.83 -7.84 18.04
C GLY A 436 -27.74 -8.14 16.54
N VAL A 437 -26.80 -7.50 15.86
CA VAL A 437 -26.52 -7.75 14.43
C VAL A 437 -25.05 -8.14 14.24
N LEU A 438 -24.79 -9.12 13.37
CA LEU A 438 -23.45 -9.57 13.03
C LEU A 438 -23.19 -9.40 11.54
N PHE A 439 -22.09 -8.74 11.19
CA PHE A 439 -21.55 -8.69 9.82
C PHE A 439 -20.25 -9.51 9.80
N ILE A 440 -20.21 -10.53 8.95
CA ILE A 440 -19.03 -11.38 8.77
C ILE A 440 -18.37 -11.02 7.44
N CYS A 441 -17.05 -10.83 7.47
CA CYS A 441 -16.23 -10.65 6.28
C CYS A 441 -14.87 -11.33 6.43
N ALA A 442 -14.06 -11.28 5.38
CA ALA A 442 -12.61 -11.44 5.45
C ALA A 442 -11.94 -10.21 4.85
N ASP A 443 -10.70 -10.01 5.14
CA ASP A 443 -9.91 -8.86 4.69
C ASP A 443 -9.08 -9.15 3.42
N HIS A 444 -8.81 -10.41 3.15
CA HIS A 444 -8.21 -10.98 1.93
C HIS A 444 -8.39 -12.51 1.90
N GLY A 445 -7.95 -13.15 0.82
CA GLY A 445 -7.89 -14.61 0.72
C GLY A 445 -6.50 -15.16 1.02
N ASN A 446 -6.44 -16.39 1.52
CA ASN A 446 -5.24 -17.21 1.74
C ASN A 446 -5.58 -18.71 1.76
N ALA A 447 -6.38 -19.16 2.74
CA ALA A 447 -6.66 -20.58 3.01
C ALA A 447 -7.45 -21.27 1.89
N GLU A 448 -8.14 -20.55 1.03
CA GLU A 448 -8.91 -21.10 -0.08
C GLU A 448 -8.05 -21.47 -1.30
N LYS A 449 -6.72 -21.19 -1.27
CA LYS A 449 -5.79 -21.59 -2.32
C LYS A 449 -4.41 -21.82 -1.73
N MET A 450 -4.12 -23.04 -1.31
CA MET A 450 -2.84 -23.43 -0.69
C MET A 450 -1.94 -24.26 -1.62
N ILE A 451 -2.33 -24.41 -2.89
CA ILE A 451 -1.53 -25.04 -3.94
C ILE A 451 -1.43 -24.11 -5.14
N ASP A 452 -0.25 -23.96 -5.66
CA ASP A 452 -0.02 -23.37 -6.98
C ASP A 452 -0.47 -24.36 -8.05
N TYR A 453 -1.48 -23.99 -8.84
CA TYR A 453 -2.12 -24.90 -9.79
C TYR A 453 -1.25 -25.26 -11.00
N GLU A 454 -0.22 -24.48 -11.30
CA GLU A 454 0.71 -24.72 -12.41
C GLU A 454 1.84 -25.65 -11.98
N THR A 455 2.38 -25.43 -10.79
CA THR A 455 3.57 -26.16 -10.32
C THR A 455 3.24 -27.31 -9.38
N GLY A 456 2.03 -27.36 -8.81
CA GLY A 456 1.61 -28.30 -7.78
C GLY A 456 2.33 -28.12 -6.42
N LYS A 457 3.10 -27.05 -6.26
CA LYS A 457 3.83 -26.76 -5.02
C LYS A 457 2.92 -26.04 -4.01
N PRO A 458 3.27 -26.05 -2.70
CA PRO A 458 2.56 -25.24 -1.70
C PRO A 458 2.53 -23.76 -2.12
N HIS A 459 1.36 -23.16 -2.04
CA HIS A 459 1.13 -21.72 -2.17
C HIS A 459 0.87 -21.16 -0.77
N THR A 460 1.73 -20.27 -0.32
CA THR A 460 1.71 -19.70 1.04
C THR A 460 1.47 -18.20 1.06
N ALA A 461 1.24 -17.59 -0.11
CA ALA A 461 0.94 -16.17 -0.25
C ALA A 461 -0.59 -15.93 -0.23
N HIS A 462 -0.98 -14.68 -0.05
CA HIS A 462 -2.37 -14.26 -0.21
C HIS A 462 -2.86 -14.46 -1.65
N THR A 463 -4.16 -14.30 -1.85
CA THR A 463 -4.79 -14.48 -3.16
C THR A 463 -5.53 -13.21 -3.60
N THR A 464 -5.92 -13.18 -4.86
CA THR A 464 -6.81 -12.15 -5.41
C THR A 464 -8.28 -12.57 -5.40
N ASN A 465 -8.60 -13.72 -4.79
CA ASN A 465 -9.96 -14.22 -4.72
C ASN A 465 -10.87 -13.29 -3.90
N PRO A 466 -12.17 -13.27 -4.19
CA PRO A 466 -13.13 -12.51 -3.39
C PRO A 466 -13.29 -13.11 -1.99
N VAL A 467 -13.86 -12.32 -1.10
CA VAL A 467 -14.14 -12.68 0.29
C VAL A 467 -15.64 -12.70 0.59
N PRO A 468 -16.11 -13.43 1.62
CA PRO A 468 -17.52 -13.43 2.00
C PRO A 468 -17.93 -12.11 2.66
N PHE A 469 -19.12 -11.60 2.33
CA PHE A 469 -19.84 -10.58 3.07
C PHE A 469 -21.21 -11.17 3.46
N ILE A 470 -21.45 -11.37 4.76
CA ILE A 470 -22.64 -12.02 5.27
C ILE A 470 -23.27 -11.15 6.36
N LEU A 471 -24.56 -10.90 6.28
CA LEU A 471 -25.33 -10.14 7.25
C LEU A 471 -26.26 -11.07 8.04
N VAL A 472 -26.06 -11.15 9.35
CA VAL A 472 -26.77 -12.09 10.24
C VAL A 472 -27.63 -11.34 11.25
N ASN A 473 -28.86 -11.81 11.46
CA ASN A 473 -29.82 -11.31 12.43
C ASN A 473 -30.17 -9.81 12.25
N ALA A 474 -30.15 -9.31 11.03
CA ALA A 474 -30.58 -7.96 10.68
C ALA A 474 -32.08 -7.94 10.30
N ASP A 475 -32.58 -6.76 9.93
CA ASP A 475 -33.94 -6.61 9.42
C ASP A 475 -34.18 -7.58 8.23
N PRO A 476 -35.25 -8.39 8.26
CA PRO A 476 -35.51 -9.37 7.20
C PRO A 476 -35.69 -8.78 5.81
N SER A 477 -35.97 -7.47 5.68
CA SER A 477 -36.08 -6.79 4.39
C SER A 477 -34.73 -6.49 3.76
N TYR A 478 -33.65 -6.54 4.54
CA TYR A 478 -32.31 -6.19 4.04
C TYR A 478 -31.75 -7.30 3.15
N LYS A 479 -31.20 -6.85 2.01
CA LYS A 479 -30.36 -7.64 1.12
C LYS A 479 -29.02 -6.95 0.99
N LEU A 480 -28.03 -7.65 0.46
CA LEU A 480 -26.73 -7.06 0.13
C LEU A 480 -26.59 -6.89 -1.38
N ARG A 481 -26.06 -5.75 -1.82
CA ARG A 481 -25.75 -5.50 -3.23
C ARG A 481 -24.45 -6.18 -3.64
N GLU A 482 -24.40 -6.69 -4.85
CA GLU A 482 -23.20 -7.20 -5.50
C GLU A 482 -22.20 -6.08 -5.82
N GLY A 483 -20.94 -6.48 -6.10
CA GLY A 483 -19.88 -5.58 -6.55
C GLY A 483 -19.35 -4.65 -5.45
N GLY A 484 -19.52 -5.03 -4.18
CA GLY A 484 -18.96 -4.31 -3.04
C GLY A 484 -17.48 -4.63 -2.78
N CYS A 485 -16.83 -3.77 -2.00
CA CYS A 485 -15.45 -3.94 -1.54
C CYS A 485 -15.33 -3.66 -0.03
N LEU A 486 -14.14 -3.85 0.52
CA LEU A 486 -13.88 -3.66 1.95
C LEU A 486 -14.24 -2.25 2.46
N ALA A 487 -14.06 -1.23 1.63
CA ALA A 487 -14.40 0.15 1.95
C ALA A 487 -15.92 0.39 2.19
N ASP A 488 -16.77 -0.51 1.75
CA ASP A 488 -18.22 -0.41 1.88
C ASP A 488 -18.73 -0.93 3.24
N ILE A 489 -17.90 -1.62 4.01
CA ILE A 489 -18.30 -2.25 5.27
C ILE A 489 -18.65 -1.22 6.34
N ALA A 490 -17.80 -0.24 6.62
CA ALA A 490 -18.11 0.78 7.63
C ALA A 490 -19.38 1.59 7.30
N PRO A 491 -19.59 2.08 6.07
CA PRO A 491 -20.88 2.66 5.65
C PRO A 491 -22.08 1.76 5.90
N THR A 492 -21.93 0.44 5.65
CA THR A 492 -22.98 -0.55 5.91
C THR A 492 -23.31 -0.67 7.38
N LEU A 493 -22.28 -0.76 8.24
CA LEU A 493 -22.47 -0.82 9.69
C LEU A 493 -23.11 0.46 10.25
N LEU A 494 -22.73 1.63 9.73
CA LEU A 494 -23.36 2.89 10.13
C LEU A 494 -24.85 2.92 9.75
N GLU A 495 -25.23 2.45 8.55
CA GLU A 495 -26.64 2.35 8.17
C GLU A 495 -27.42 1.41 9.09
N ILE A 496 -26.86 0.22 9.41
CA ILE A 496 -27.48 -0.74 10.35
C ILE A 496 -27.68 -0.09 11.72
N MET A 497 -26.74 0.74 12.19
CA MET A 497 -26.82 1.45 13.47
C MET A 497 -27.70 2.70 13.43
N GLY A 498 -28.25 3.08 12.26
CA GLY A 498 -29.00 4.31 12.07
C GLY A 498 -28.19 5.59 12.23
N LEU A 499 -26.89 5.52 12.00
CA LEU A 499 -25.99 6.66 12.02
C LEU A 499 -25.77 7.22 10.61
N PRO A 500 -25.72 8.55 10.41
CA PRO A 500 -25.41 9.13 9.11
C PRO A 500 -23.95 8.84 8.74
N GLN A 501 -23.68 8.67 7.44
CA GLN A 501 -22.34 8.45 6.92
C GLN A 501 -21.58 9.79 6.87
N PRO A 502 -20.35 9.90 7.42
CA PRO A 502 -19.53 11.10 7.28
C PRO A 502 -19.04 11.25 5.83
N LYS A 503 -18.82 12.50 5.40
CA LYS A 503 -18.45 12.83 4.01
C LYS A 503 -17.10 12.26 3.57
N GLU A 504 -16.20 12.00 4.51
CA GLU A 504 -14.89 11.41 4.27
C GLU A 504 -14.96 9.94 3.89
N MET A 505 -16.01 9.23 4.33
CA MET A 505 -16.27 7.87 3.89
C MET A 505 -16.91 7.89 2.50
N THR A 506 -16.17 7.45 1.48
CA THR A 506 -16.63 7.40 0.09
C THR A 506 -17.17 6.03 -0.32
N GLY A 507 -17.01 5.03 0.53
CA GLY A 507 -17.66 3.72 0.39
C GLY A 507 -19.18 3.86 0.37
N LYS A 508 -19.85 2.86 -0.14
CA LYS A 508 -21.32 2.86 -0.27
C LYS A 508 -21.91 1.71 0.53
N SER A 509 -22.91 1.97 1.33
CA SER A 509 -23.60 0.89 2.04
C SER A 509 -23.96 -0.26 1.09
N LEU A 510 -23.80 -1.48 1.58
CA LEU A 510 -24.18 -2.71 0.88
C LEU A 510 -25.68 -3.02 1.02
N ILE A 511 -26.39 -2.35 1.92
CA ILE A 511 -27.83 -2.60 2.19
C ILE A 511 -28.67 -2.17 0.99
N VAL A 512 -29.54 -3.09 0.58
CA VAL A 512 -30.65 -2.86 -0.36
C VAL A 512 -31.93 -3.26 0.37
N LYS A 513 -32.94 -2.39 0.33
CA LYS A 513 -34.25 -2.58 0.97
C LYS A 513 -35.29 -3.03 -0.05
#